data_78011b28a5c0d3c9446372acd324ded5
#
_entry.id   78011b28a5c0d3c9446372acd324ded5
#
_cell.length_a   1.000
_cell.length_b   1.000
_cell.length_c   1.000
_cell.angle_alpha   90.00
_cell.angle_beta   90.00
_cell.angle_gamma   90.00
#
_symmetry.space_group_name_H-M   'P 1'
#
loop_
_entity.id
_entity.type
_entity.pdbx_description
1 polymer ?
#
loop_
_entity_poly.entity_id
_entity_poly.type
_entity_poly.pdbx_seq_one_letter_code
_entity_poly.pdbx_strand_id
1 'polypeptide(L)'
;MTTIYSEQQLLDEIAIFPEDYPQWNKILKSGLNICINISDDDLDEKLINPEDPIFLAHQASASMPLPVALESFIADIKADLTRTLEKPRSIFLLDIDEAVALNARQDLGMAIYSVNNLPEKILDFSYSVDLDKNQNIQNNWKGIITFEKALSNSLIVTDNFYFSNEDDGINRGFSNLFNFLDAYLPDSLAVEYQIAVFANDYNKPEEWWIKAYGQLLAKIRGLRPYDIHLELILAQTIHRRRLISNYVIGKMDHGYDLFHARKVDVVNLDNEFEHYEVFSNLDNLGTKYFQAASNTLGKLETKCATLSAFVKANGNTAERMLFGCNKDKTIKNRLLN
;
A
#
# COMPACT_ATOMS: atom_id res chain seq x y z
N MET A 1 0.86 10.13 4.90
CA MET A 1 1.07 9.57 6.25
C MET A 1 -0.13 8.69 6.58
N THR A 2 0.03 7.62 7.35
CA THR A 2 -1.13 6.81 7.77
C THR A 2 -1.92 7.60 8.80
N THR A 3 -3.24 7.70 8.61
CA THR A 3 -4.15 8.47 9.46
C THR A 3 -5.31 7.59 9.92
N ILE A 4 -5.73 7.75 11.16
CA ILE A 4 -6.97 7.14 11.67
C ILE A 4 -8.05 8.20 11.63
N TYR A 5 -9.17 7.88 10.99
CA TYR A 5 -10.41 8.65 11.03
C TYR A 5 -11.38 7.89 11.93
N SER A 6 -11.82 8.49 13.01
CA SER A 6 -12.61 7.79 14.03
C SER A 6 -13.78 8.61 14.54
N GLU A 7 -14.83 7.92 14.91
CA GLU A 7 -15.87 8.50 15.78
C GLU A 7 -15.25 8.84 17.15
N GLN A 8 -15.65 9.96 17.73
CA GLN A 8 -15.17 10.43 19.02
C GLN A 8 -15.40 9.39 20.13
N GLN A 9 -16.63 8.86 20.21
CA GLN A 9 -17.03 7.92 21.26
C GLN A 9 -16.07 6.73 21.36
N LEU A 10 -15.59 6.21 20.22
CA LEU A 10 -14.66 5.09 20.20
C LEU A 10 -13.29 5.44 20.80
N LEU A 11 -12.78 6.65 20.53
CA LEU A 11 -11.51 7.10 21.12
C LEU A 11 -11.65 7.24 22.63
N ASP A 12 -12.78 7.76 23.11
CA ASP A 12 -13.09 7.85 24.53
C ASP A 12 -13.10 6.44 25.17
N GLU A 13 -13.73 5.46 24.55
CA GLU A 13 -13.75 4.07 25.03
C GLU A 13 -12.35 3.44 25.10
N ILE A 14 -11.56 3.55 24.04
CA ILE A 14 -10.17 3.02 24.03
C ILE A 14 -9.30 3.71 25.08
N ALA A 15 -9.50 5.01 25.33
CA ALA A 15 -8.77 5.74 26.32
C ALA A 15 -9.16 5.34 27.75
N ILE A 16 -10.43 5.09 28.03
CA ILE A 16 -10.95 4.69 29.35
C ILE A 16 -10.63 3.21 29.64
N PHE A 17 -10.77 2.33 28.63
CA PHE A 17 -10.60 0.87 28.76
C PHE A 17 -9.47 0.32 27.88
N PRO A 18 -8.21 0.78 28.08
CA PRO A 18 -7.10 0.39 27.21
C PRO A 18 -6.76 -1.10 27.27
N GLU A 19 -7.20 -1.81 28.32
CA GLU A 19 -6.97 -3.25 28.50
C GLU A 19 -7.95 -4.08 27.64
N ASP A 20 -9.14 -3.55 27.36
CA ASP A 20 -10.11 -4.19 26.47
C ASP A 20 -9.72 -4.02 24.99
N TYR A 21 -8.91 -2.99 24.69
CA TYR A 21 -8.46 -2.65 23.33
C TYR A 21 -6.92 -2.60 23.21
N PRO A 22 -6.17 -3.64 23.57
CA PRO A 22 -4.72 -3.54 23.72
C PRO A 22 -3.97 -3.16 22.45
N GLN A 23 -4.37 -3.69 21.27
CA GLN A 23 -3.73 -3.31 20.02
C GLN A 23 -4.11 -1.88 19.59
N TRP A 24 -5.38 -1.50 19.71
CA TRP A 24 -5.84 -0.16 19.38
C TRP A 24 -5.15 0.91 20.22
N ASN A 25 -5.00 0.67 21.53
CA ASN A 25 -4.26 1.55 22.42
C ASN A 25 -2.78 1.71 21.97
N LYS A 26 -2.12 0.63 21.52
CA LYS A 26 -0.76 0.69 20.95
C LYS A 26 -0.75 1.47 19.62
N ILE A 27 -1.74 1.26 18.76
CA ILE A 27 -1.86 1.97 17.50
C ILE A 27 -2.00 3.46 17.73
N LEU A 28 -2.91 3.90 18.60
CA LEU A 28 -3.10 5.32 18.94
C LEU A 28 -1.82 5.97 19.50
N LYS A 29 -1.06 5.22 20.30
CA LYS A 29 0.23 5.68 20.90
C LYS A 29 1.43 5.52 19.96
N SER A 30 1.25 5.05 18.73
CA SER A 30 2.35 4.80 17.80
C SER A 30 2.86 6.05 17.05
N GLY A 31 2.17 7.19 17.17
CA GLY A 31 2.51 8.45 16.50
C GLY A 31 1.86 8.58 15.11
N LEU A 32 0.73 7.93 14.89
CA LEU A 32 -0.13 8.15 13.73
C LEU A 32 -0.94 9.43 13.86
N ASN A 33 -1.33 10.03 12.74
CA ASN A 33 -2.32 11.11 12.79
C ASN A 33 -3.69 10.54 13.19
N ILE A 34 -4.41 11.27 14.05
CA ILE A 34 -5.75 10.92 14.49
C ILE A 34 -6.68 12.06 14.12
N CYS A 35 -7.74 11.76 13.39
CA CYS A 35 -8.80 12.69 13.03
C CYS A 35 -10.12 12.18 13.62
N ILE A 36 -10.85 13.03 14.28
CA ILE A 36 -12.08 12.66 14.99
C ILE A 36 -13.31 13.42 14.49
N ASN A 37 -14.45 12.78 14.62
CA ASN A 37 -15.76 13.29 14.20
C ASN A 37 -16.35 14.22 15.29
N ILE A 38 -15.71 15.36 15.47
CA ILE A 38 -16.21 16.45 16.34
C ILE A 38 -15.90 17.81 15.71
N SER A 39 -16.53 18.87 16.22
CA SER A 39 -16.19 20.24 15.86
C SER A 39 -14.85 20.69 16.48
N ASP A 40 -14.27 21.77 15.94
CA ASP A 40 -13.05 22.35 16.50
C ASP A 40 -13.28 22.87 17.95
N ASP A 41 -14.44 23.52 18.19
CA ASP A 41 -14.79 24.05 19.51
C ASP A 41 -14.91 22.94 20.57
N ASP A 42 -15.57 21.81 20.22
CA ASP A 42 -15.69 20.66 21.12
C ASP A 42 -14.34 20.00 21.38
N LEU A 43 -13.46 19.94 20.38
CA LEU A 43 -12.10 19.42 20.56
C LEU A 43 -11.28 20.28 21.50
N ASP A 44 -11.34 21.60 21.36
CA ASP A 44 -10.63 22.54 22.22
C ASP A 44 -11.11 22.39 23.68
N GLU A 45 -12.43 22.24 23.92
CA GLU A 45 -13.00 21.98 25.24
C GLU A 45 -12.43 20.69 25.86
N LYS A 46 -12.40 19.60 25.10
CA LYS A 46 -11.83 18.31 25.54
C LYS A 46 -10.35 18.39 25.89
N LEU A 47 -9.56 19.11 25.09
CA LEU A 47 -8.11 19.21 25.27
C LEU A 47 -7.69 20.09 26.46
N ILE A 48 -8.59 20.90 27.02
CA ILE A 48 -8.35 21.69 28.22
C ILE A 48 -8.97 21.07 29.48
N ASN A 49 -9.87 20.08 29.34
CA ASN A 49 -10.53 19.42 30.46
C ASN A 49 -9.66 18.27 31.01
N PRO A 50 -9.10 18.39 32.22
CA PRO A 50 -8.22 17.36 32.80
C PRO A 50 -8.93 16.05 33.15
N GLU A 51 -10.27 16.00 33.12
CA GLU A 51 -11.07 14.80 33.37
C GLU A 51 -11.47 14.10 32.06
N ASP A 52 -11.23 14.72 30.91
CA ASP A 52 -11.59 14.14 29.61
C ASP A 52 -10.66 12.97 29.23
N PRO A 53 -11.22 11.84 28.73
CA PRO A 53 -10.44 10.68 28.34
C PRO A 53 -9.35 10.98 27.28
N ILE A 54 -9.62 11.86 26.31
CA ILE A 54 -8.65 12.25 25.27
C ILE A 54 -7.49 13.04 25.89
N PHE A 55 -7.78 13.99 26.78
CA PHE A 55 -6.75 14.72 27.52
C PHE A 55 -5.88 13.77 28.33
N LEU A 56 -6.47 12.86 29.10
CA LEU A 56 -5.76 11.90 29.93
C LEU A 56 -4.91 10.93 29.08
N ALA A 57 -5.43 10.42 27.98
CA ALA A 57 -4.68 9.55 27.08
C ALA A 57 -3.48 10.26 26.43
N HIS A 58 -3.64 11.53 26.04
CA HIS A 58 -2.56 12.35 25.50
C HIS A 58 -1.50 12.64 26.55
N GLN A 59 -1.88 13.00 27.78
CA GLN A 59 -0.96 13.22 28.89
C GLN A 59 -0.21 11.95 29.32
N ALA A 60 -0.87 10.79 29.24
CA ALA A 60 -0.27 9.50 29.58
C ALA A 60 0.74 9.01 28.52
N SER A 61 0.76 9.58 27.33
CA SER A 61 1.63 9.14 26.25
C SER A 61 2.18 10.30 25.42
N ALA A 62 3.46 10.60 25.61
CA ALA A 62 4.18 11.60 24.83
C ALA A 62 4.24 11.28 23.31
N SER A 63 3.91 10.05 22.90
CA SER A 63 3.89 9.62 21.49
C SER A 63 2.52 9.69 20.84
N MET A 64 1.45 9.92 21.59
CA MET A 64 0.12 10.13 21.03
C MET A 64 0.04 11.57 20.49
N PRO A 65 -0.16 11.77 19.19
CA PRO A 65 -0.34 13.10 18.64
C PRO A 65 -1.70 13.69 19.10
N LEU A 66 -1.79 15.00 19.13
CA LEU A 66 -3.07 15.66 19.33
C LEU A 66 -4.01 15.29 18.19
N PRO A 67 -5.25 14.89 18.48
CA PRO A 67 -6.24 14.65 17.43
C PRO A 67 -6.61 15.94 16.72
N VAL A 68 -7.15 15.79 15.50
CA VAL A 68 -7.64 16.88 14.65
C VAL A 68 -9.13 16.71 14.44
N ALA A 69 -9.90 17.77 14.62
CA ALA A 69 -11.33 17.79 14.35
C ALA A 69 -11.59 17.72 12.83
N LEU A 70 -12.42 16.78 12.38
CA LEU A 70 -12.78 16.61 10.96
C LEU A 70 -14.23 16.09 10.80
N GLU A 71 -15.17 16.68 11.52
CA GLU A 71 -16.59 16.29 11.55
C GLU A 71 -17.20 16.16 10.14
N SER A 72 -17.11 17.23 9.34
CA SER A 72 -17.74 17.27 8.01
C SER A 72 -17.15 16.21 7.06
N PHE A 73 -15.85 15.97 7.10
CA PHE A 73 -15.19 14.97 6.25
C PHE A 73 -15.58 13.55 6.62
N ILE A 74 -15.69 13.24 7.91
CA ILE A 74 -16.11 11.92 8.39
C ILE A 74 -17.60 11.70 8.09
N ALA A 75 -18.46 12.73 8.24
CA ALA A 75 -19.87 12.68 7.85
C ALA A 75 -20.03 12.40 6.35
N ASP A 76 -19.25 13.05 5.51
CA ASP A 76 -19.23 12.83 4.06
C ASP A 76 -18.80 11.39 3.69
N ILE A 77 -17.80 10.84 4.38
CA ILE A 77 -17.38 9.44 4.19
C ILE A 77 -18.50 8.47 4.60
N LYS A 78 -19.20 8.72 5.70
CA LYS A 78 -20.36 7.90 6.12
C LYS A 78 -21.49 7.92 5.10
N ALA A 79 -21.68 9.04 4.42
CA ALA A 79 -22.68 9.19 3.34
C ALA A 79 -22.26 8.48 2.04
N ASP A 80 -20.94 8.44 1.75
CA ASP A 80 -20.37 7.78 0.57
C ASP A 80 -19.01 7.16 0.92
N LEU A 81 -18.99 5.85 1.18
CA LEU A 81 -17.79 5.12 1.56
C LEU A 81 -16.72 5.08 0.45
N THR A 82 -17.06 5.36 -0.80
CA THR A 82 -16.06 5.45 -1.88
C THR A 82 -15.08 6.61 -1.68
N ARG A 83 -15.45 7.62 -0.90
CA ARG A 83 -14.56 8.72 -0.53
C ARG A 83 -13.36 8.31 0.32
N THR A 84 -13.40 7.13 0.94
CA THR A 84 -12.22 6.53 1.60
C THR A 84 -11.04 6.37 0.65
N LEU A 85 -11.30 6.20 -0.66
CA LEU A 85 -10.27 6.11 -1.70
C LEU A 85 -9.44 7.39 -1.87
N GLU A 86 -9.94 8.55 -1.40
CA GLU A 86 -9.19 9.81 -1.37
C GLU A 86 -8.04 9.76 -0.34
N LYS A 87 -8.10 8.82 0.61
CA LYS A 87 -7.11 8.61 1.68
C LYS A 87 -6.64 7.15 1.72
N PRO A 88 -5.93 6.68 0.70
CA PRO A 88 -5.72 5.25 0.41
C PRO A 88 -4.91 4.48 1.47
N ARG A 89 -4.31 5.17 2.44
CA ARG A 89 -3.52 4.57 3.53
C ARG A 89 -4.12 4.80 4.91
N SER A 90 -5.38 5.20 4.95
CA SER A 90 -6.06 5.53 6.20
C SER A 90 -6.92 4.38 6.70
N ILE A 91 -7.21 4.42 7.98
CA ILE A 91 -8.08 3.49 8.67
C ILE A 91 -9.30 4.28 9.11
N PHE A 92 -10.48 3.71 8.88
CA PHE A 92 -11.75 4.35 9.15
C PHE A 92 -12.53 3.55 10.19
N LEU A 93 -12.81 4.17 11.33
CA LEU A 93 -13.57 3.63 12.46
C LEU A 93 -14.89 4.40 12.53
N LEU A 94 -15.90 3.86 11.89
CA LEU A 94 -17.15 4.59 11.60
C LEU A 94 -18.34 3.99 12.35
N ASP A 95 -19.24 4.85 12.81
CA ASP A 95 -20.55 4.44 13.29
C ASP A 95 -21.47 4.10 12.09
N ILE A 96 -21.29 2.89 11.59
CA ILE A 96 -22.05 2.28 10.50
C ILE A 96 -22.32 0.81 10.84
N ASP A 97 -23.29 0.21 10.16
CA ASP A 97 -23.59 -1.22 10.30
C ASP A 97 -22.36 -2.09 9.95
N GLU A 98 -22.15 -3.16 10.72
CA GLU A 98 -20.99 -4.05 10.54
C GLU A 98 -20.98 -4.70 9.16
N ALA A 99 -22.14 -5.13 8.66
CA ALA A 99 -22.21 -5.74 7.32
C ALA A 99 -21.87 -4.71 6.23
N VAL A 100 -22.26 -3.45 6.41
CA VAL A 100 -21.86 -2.35 5.51
C VAL A 100 -20.36 -2.13 5.55
N ALA A 101 -19.74 -2.07 6.74
CA ALA A 101 -18.31 -1.94 6.89
C ALA A 101 -17.54 -3.11 6.26
N LEU A 102 -18.01 -4.34 6.48
CA LEU A 102 -17.40 -5.56 5.91
C LEU A 102 -17.44 -5.55 4.38
N ASN A 103 -18.60 -5.27 3.80
CA ASN A 103 -18.78 -5.21 2.35
C ASN A 103 -17.91 -4.10 1.75
N ALA A 104 -17.93 -2.90 2.32
CA ALA A 104 -17.10 -1.79 1.86
C ALA A 104 -15.59 -2.12 1.95
N ARG A 105 -15.16 -2.79 3.00
CA ARG A 105 -13.76 -3.24 3.16
C ARG A 105 -13.34 -4.21 2.05
N GLN A 106 -14.20 -5.15 1.69
CA GLN A 106 -13.94 -6.10 0.61
C GLN A 106 -14.02 -5.44 -0.77
N ASP A 107 -15.04 -4.62 -1.00
CA ASP A 107 -15.30 -3.99 -2.30
C ASP A 107 -14.28 -2.89 -2.64
N LEU A 108 -13.82 -2.15 -1.64
CA LEU A 108 -12.92 -1.01 -1.84
C LEU A 108 -11.45 -1.35 -1.55
N GLY A 109 -11.15 -2.49 -0.92
CA GLY A 109 -9.80 -2.85 -0.47
C GLY A 109 -9.26 -1.86 0.58
N MET A 110 -10.14 -1.29 1.42
CA MET A 110 -9.83 -0.25 2.42
C MET A 110 -10.08 -0.74 3.84
N ALA A 111 -9.29 -0.28 4.80
CA ALA A 111 -9.46 -0.61 6.22
C ALA A 111 -10.62 0.21 6.82
N ILE A 112 -11.83 -0.30 6.68
CA ILE A 112 -13.08 0.29 7.17
C ILE A 112 -13.67 -0.65 8.22
N TYR A 113 -13.91 -0.16 9.43
CA TYR A 113 -14.43 -0.94 10.54
C TYR A 113 -15.60 -0.22 11.20
N SER A 114 -16.59 -1.00 11.64
CA SER A 114 -17.67 -0.50 12.47
C SER A 114 -17.17 -0.29 13.90
N VAL A 115 -17.54 0.82 14.53
CA VAL A 115 -17.25 1.07 15.95
C VAL A 115 -17.94 0.08 16.88
N ASN A 116 -19.05 -0.53 16.42
CA ASN A 116 -19.84 -1.48 17.19
C ASN A 116 -19.23 -2.89 17.25
N ASN A 117 -18.23 -3.18 16.41
CA ASN A 117 -17.55 -4.49 16.39
C ASN A 117 -16.10 -4.33 15.89
N LEU A 118 -15.24 -3.83 16.76
CA LEU A 118 -13.81 -3.70 16.45
C LEU A 118 -13.10 -5.05 16.57
N PRO A 119 -12.32 -5.44 15.57
CA PRO A 119 -11.48 -6.63 15.69
C PRO A 119 -10.36 -6.40 16.72
N GLU A 120 -10.00 -7.46 17.44
CA GLU A 120 -8.91 -7.41 18.42
C GLU A 120 -7.58 -7.01 17.79
N LYS A 121 -7.36 -7.43 16.52
CA LYS A 121 -6.15 -7.15 15.75
C LYS A 121 -6.48 -6.76 14.32
N ILE A 122 -5.73 -5.79 13.81
CA ILE A 122 -5.79 -5.37 12.42
C ILE A 122 -4.39 -5.15 11.86
N LEU A 123 -4.20 -5.47 10.57
CA LEU A 123 -3.00 -5.12 9.81
C LEU A 123 -1.68 -5.47 10.54
N ASP A 124 -1.66 -6.66 11.19
CA ASP A 124 -0.59 -7.15 12.05
C ASP A 124 0.03 -8.46 11.54
N PHE A 125 -0.09 -8.74 10.26
CA PHE A 125 0.48 -9.93 9.64
C PHE A 125 1.91 -9.68 9.17
N SER A 126 2.77 -10.68 9.36
CA SER A 126 4.13 -10.69 8.82
C SER A 126 4.47 -12.05 8.22
N TYR A 127 5.22 -12.02 7.13
CA TYR A 127 5.71 -13.21 6.46
C TYR A 127 7.11 -12.97 5.92
N SER A 128 7.97 -13.96 6.06
CA SER A 128 9.30 -13.99 5.47
C SER A 128 9.62 -15.40 4.99
N VAL A 129 10.30 -15.52 3.87
CA VAL A 129 10.76 -16.78 3.32
C VAL A 129 12.10 -16.61 2.60
N ASP A 130 13.03 -17.50 2.92
CA ASP A 130 14.29 -17.66 2.22
C ASP A 130 14.09 -18.46 0.94
N LEU A 131 14.72 -18.02 -0.13
CA LEU A 131 14.55 -18.53 -1.49
C LEU A 131 15.92 -18.85 -2.09
N ASP A 132 16.26 -20.12 -2.16
CA ASP A 132 17.54 -20.59 -2.65
C ASP A 132 17.55 -20.77 -4.17
N LYS A 133 18.72 -20.55 -4.78
CA LYS A 133 18.92 -20.80 -6.20
C LYS A 133 18.64 -22.27 -6.54
N ASN A 134 17.97 -22.47 -7.68
CA ASN A 134 17.48 -23.77 -8.17
C ASN A 134 16.41 -24.43 -7.27
N GLN A 135 15.94 -23.76 -6.23
CA GLN A 135 14.76 -24.21 -5.50
C GLN A 135 13.58 -24.29 -6.45
N ASN A 136 12.94 -25.46 -6.49
CA ASN A 136 11.73 -25.67 -7.29
C ASN A 136 10.51 -25.34 -6.45
N ILE A 137 9.82 -24.25 -6.83
CA ILE A 137 8.60 -23.79 -6.13
C ILE A 137 7.41 -24.04 -7.04
N GLN A 138 6.62 -25.04 -6.71
CA GLN A 138 5.41 -25.39 -7.46
C GLN A 138 4.48 -24.16 -7.54
N ASN A 139 3.92 -23.93 -8.73
CA ASN A 139 3.05 -22.79 -9.02
C ASN A 139 3.70 -21.39 -8.94
N ASN A 140 5.06 -21.31 -8.91
CA ASN A 140 5.77 -20.04 -9.00
C ASN A 140 5.40 -19.10 -7.82
N TRP A 141 5.05 -17.85 -8.07
CA TRP A 141 4.66 -16.88 -7.04
C TRP A 141 3.46 -17.33 -6.18
N LYS A 142 2.53 -18.13 -6.72
CA LYS A 142 1.43 -18.72 -5.93
C LYS A 142 1.90 -19.75 -4.90
N GLY A 143 3.08 -20.33 -5.10
CA GLY A 143 3.70 -21.22 -4.11
C GLY A 143 4.39 -20.47 -2.98
N ILE A 144 4.71 -19.19 -3.18
CA ILE A 144 5.29 -18.29 -2.16
C ILE A 144 4.17 -17.55 -1.42
N ILE A 145 3.26 -16.93 -2.15
CA ILE A 145 2.15 -16.13 -1.60
C ILE A 145 0.98 -17.06 -1.28
N THR A 146 1.12 -17.80 -0.17
CA THR A 146 0.13 -18.78 0.31
C THR A 146 -0.72 -18.25 1.48
N PHE A 147 -0.42 -17.06 1.95
CA PHE A 147 -1.12 -16.38 3.05
C PHE A 147 -2.33 -15.59 2.55
N GLU A 148 -3.19 -15.19 3.47
CA GLU A 148 -4.33 -14.32 3.19
C GLU A 148 -3.86 -12.98 2.62
N LYS A 149 -4.49 -12.55 1.53
CA LYS A 149 -4.11 -11.31 0.85
C LYS A 149 -4.52 -10.11 1.69
N ALA A 150 -3.57 -9.20 1.91
CA ALA A 150 -3.84 -7.96 2.62
C ALA A 150 -4.84 -7.08 1.85
N LEU A 151 -5.63 -6.30 2.59
CA LEU A 151 -6.51 -5.28 2.02
C LEU A 151 -5.71 -4.34 1.13
N SER A 152 -6.13 -4.20 -0.13
CA SER A 152 -5.47 -3.26 -1.04
C SER A 152 -6.30 -2.98 -2.29
N ASN A 153 -6.13 -1.78 -2.84
CA ASN A 153 -6.61 -1.37 -4.16
C ASN A 153 -5.52 -0.65 -4.96
N SER A 154 -4.32 -0.59 -4.41
CA SER A 154 -3.17 0.03 -5.05
C SER A 154 -1.88 -0.66 -4.63
N LEU A 155 -0.94 -0.77 -5.57
CA LEU A 155 0.33 -1.43 -5.41
C LEU A 155 1.45 -0.65 -6.09
N ILE A 156 2.58 -0.57 -5.43
CA ILE A 156 3.83 -0.07 -6.00
C ILE A 156 4.89 -1.16 -5.89
N VAL A 157 5.57 -1.45 -6.99
CA VAL A 157 6.75 -2.31 -7.02
C VAL A 157 7.94 -1.49 -7.49
N THR A 158 9.03 -1.50 -6.73
CA THR A 158 10.28 -0.86 -7.15
C THR A 158 11.37 -1.91 -7.29
N ASP A 159 11.95 -2.04 -8.46
CA ASP A 159 13.11 -2.89 -8.73
C ASP A 159 13.86 -2.39 -9.95
N ASN A 160 15.02 -1.82 -9.73
CA ASN A 160 15.84 -1.27 -10.81
C ASN A 160 16.19 -2.31 -11.87
N PHE A 161 16.27 -3.57 -11.52
CA PHE A 161 16.68 -4.67 -12.39
C PHE A 161 15.51 -5.55 -12.89
N TYR A 162 14.29 -5.14 -12.67
CA TYR A 162 13.11 -5.98 -12.93
C TYR A 162 13.04 -6.51 -14.37
N PHE A 163 13.40 -5.70 -15.35
CA PHE A 163 13.29 -6.07 -16.77
C PHE A 163 14.66 -6.30 -17.45
N SER A 164 15.73 -6.50 -16.67
CA SER A 164 17.10 -6.60 -17.19
C SER A 164 17.41 -7.93 -17.86
N ASN A 165 16.72 -8.99 -17.48
CA ASN A 165 17.09 -10.36 -17.83
C ASN A 165 16.10 -11.00 -18.80
N GLU A 166 16.63 -11.81 -19.72
CA GLU A 166 15.84 -12.57 -20.70
C GLU A 166 16.25 -14.06 -20.63
N ASP A 167 15.27 -14.96 -20.74
CA ASP A 167 15.44 -16.40 -20.89
C ASP A 167 14.84 -16.82 -22.23
N ASP A 168 15.65 -17.34 -23.13
CA ASP A 168 15.23 -17.79 -24.48
C ASP A 168 14.40 -16.73 -25.25
N GLY A 169 14.84 -15.47 -25.16
CA GLY A 169 14.19 -14.33 -25.82
C GLY A 169 12.90 -13.86 -25.15
N ILE A 170 12.58 -14.35 -23.96
CA ILE A 170 11.46 -13.88 -23.14
C ILE A 170 12.00 -13.07 -21.98
N ASN A 171 11.49 -11.85 -21.83
CA ASN A 171 11.84 -11.02 -20.68
C ASN A 171 11.33 -11.65 -19.39
N ARG A 172 12.26 -11.95 -18.48
CA ARG A 172 12.00 -12.61 -17.22
C ARG A 172 11.12 -11.74 -16.31
N GLY A 173 11.38 -10.45 -16.26
CA GLY A 173 10.62 -9.51 -15.44
C GLY A 173 9.15 -9.44 -15.83
N PHE A 174 8.80 -9.48 -17.12
CA PHE A 174 7.40 -9.49 -17.53
C PHE A 174 6.66 -10.78 -17.10
N SER A 175 7.33 -11.93 -17.18
CA SER A 175 6.77 -13.20 -16.72
C SER A 175 6.58 -13.20 -15.22
N ASN A 176 7.58 -12.73 -14.47
CA ASN A 176 7.51 -12.64 -13.01
C ASN A 176 6.46 -11.63 -12.56
N LEU A 177 6.36 -10.45 -13.18
CA LEU A 177 5.34 -9.47 -12.83
C LEU A 177 3.93 -10.02 -13.03
N PHE A 178 3.68 -10.68 -14.16
CA PHE A 178 2.38 -11.31 -14.42
C PHE A 178 2.03 -12.36 -13.34
N ASN A 179 2.95 -13.29 -13.05
CA ASN A 179 2.75 -14.35 -12.09
C ASN A 179 2.66 -13.83 -10.65
N PHE A 180 3.44 -12.81 -10.32
CA PHE A 180 3.37 -12.13 -9.03
C PHE A 180 1.99 -11.47 -8.83
N LEU A 181 1.52 -10.72 -9.81
CA LEU A 181 0.21 -10.07 -9.74
C LEU A 181 -0.93 -11.10 -9.67
N ASP A 182 -0.83 -12.20 -10.43
CA ASP A 182 -1.82 -13.29 -10.36
C ASP A 182 -1.88 -13.95 -8.95
N ALA A 183 -0.76 -14.00 -8.26
CA ALA A 183 -0.69 -14.49 -6.88
C ALA A 183 -1.15 -13.46 -5.84
N TYR A 184 -0.80 -12.17 -6.04
CA TYR A 184 -0.91 -11.14 -5.02
C TYR A 184 -2.22 -10.35 -5.03
N LEU A 185 -2.80 -10.11 -6.21
CA LEU A 185 -4.01 -9.28 -6.31
C LEU A 185 -5.22 -9.92 -5.61
N PRO A 186 -6.07 -9.12 -4.92
CA PRO A 186 -7.33 -9.63 -4.36
C PRO A 186 -8.21 -10.26 -5.44
N ASP A 187 -9.07 -11.20 -5.05
CA ASP A 187 -9.86 -11.98 -6.01
C ASP A 187 -11.04 -11.16 -6.55
N SER A 188 -11.56 -10.21 -5.78
CA SER A 188 -12.66 -9.31 -6.15
C SER A 188 -12.46 -7.92 -5.59
N LEU A 189 -12.88 -6.92 -6.32
CA LEU A 189 -13.04 -5.52 -5.92
C LEU A 189 -14.18 -4.90 -6.72
N ALA A 190 -14.82 -3.88 -6.17
CA ALA A 190 -15.78 -3.04 -6.91
C ALA A 190 -15.13 -1.80 -7.54
N VAL A 191 -13.81 -1.62 -7.34
CA VAL A 191 -13.05 -0.46 -7.83
C VAL A 191 -11.84 -0.90 -8.65
N GLU A 192 -11.33 0.00 -9.48
CA GLU A 192 -10.09 -0.21 -10.23
C GLU A 192 -8.91 -0.43 -9.28
N TYR A 193 -8.10 -1.47 -9.55
CA TYR A 193 -6.81 -1.69 -8.89
C TYR A 193 -5.69 -0.95 -9.62
N GLN A 194 -4.90 -0.16 -8.92
CA GLN A 194 -3.85 0.66 -9.53
C GLN A 194 -2.45 0.14 -9.18
N ILE A 195 -1.65 -0.12 -10.21
CA ILE A 195 -0.30 -0.66 -10.08
C ILE A 195 0.69 0.32 -10.68
N ALA A 196 1.75 0.66 -9.94
CA ALA A 196 2.90 1.40 -10.45
C ALA A 196 4.18 0.56 -10.31
N VAL A 197 4.87 0.33 -11.40
CA VAL A 197 6.14 -0.40 -11.43
C VAL A 197 7.27 0.57 -11.78
N PHE A 198 8.24 0.68 -10.89
CA PHE A 198 9.44 1.49 -11.06
C PHE A 198 10.61 0.59 -11.43
N ALA A 199 11.20 0.80 -12.59
CA ALA A 199 12.32 0.03 -13.09
C ALA A 199 13.28 0.89 -13.93
N ASN A 200 14.33 0.27 -14.45
CA ASN A 200 15.24 0.90 -15.42
C ASN A 200 14.77 0.57 -16.86
N ASP A 201 15.17 1.40 -17.81
CA ASP A 201 14.86 1.26 -19.24
C ASP A 201 15.76 0.26 -19.99
N TYR A 202 16.92 -0.07 -19.40
CA TYR A 202 17.94 -0.98 -19.98
C TYR A 202 18.34 -0.65 -21.41
N ASN A 203 18.36 0.64 -21.77
CA ASN A 203 18.71 1.13 -23.10
C ASN A 203 17.85 0.54 -24.23
N LYS A 204 16.64 0.11 -23.93
CA LYS A 204 15.67 -0.28 -24.95
C LYS A 204 14.97 0.98 -25.49
N PRO A 205 14.75 1.09 -26.82
CA PRO A 205 14.08 2.24 -27.41
C PRO A 205 12.61 2.33 -27.00
N GLU A 206 12.02 3.52 -27.10
CA GLU A 206 10.62 3.77 -26.72
C GLU A 206 9.64 2.85 -27.46
N GLU A 207 9.85 2.60 -28.77
CA GLU A 207 8.97 1.73 -29.56
C GLU A 207 8.95 0.30 -29.01
N TRP A 208 10.09 -0.19 -28.52
CA TRP A 208 10.15 -1.50 -27.86
C TRP A 208 9.30 -1.51 -26.59
N TRP A 209 9.39 -0.47 -25.76
CA TRP A 209 8.61 -0.34 -24.54
C TRP A 209 7.12 -0.19 -24.81
N ILE A 210 6.72 0.58 -25.82
CA ILE A 210 5.30 0.71 -26.23
C ILE A 210 4.70 -0.65 -26.53
N LYS A 211 5.40 -1.47 -27.32
CA LYS A 211 4.96 -2.82 -27.67
C LYS A 211 4.91 -3.75 -26.45
N ALA A 212 5.97 -3.75 -25.64
CA ALA A 212 6.10 -4.60 -24.46
C ALA A 212 5.04 -4.23 -23.40
N TYR A 213 4.84 -2.93 -23.13
CA TYR A 213 3.81 -2.43 -22.24
C TYR A 213 2.41 -2.84 -22.71
N GLY A 214 2.09 -2.66 -23.98
CA GLY A 214 0.79 -3.05 -24.53
C GLY A 214 0.50 -4.54 -24.37
N GLN A 215 1.50 -5.40 -24.61
CA GLN A 215 1.38 -6.85 -24.42
C GLN A 215 1.21 -7.24 -22.95
N LEU A 216 1.95 -6.62 -22.06
CA LEU A 216 1.87 -6.85 -20.62
C LEU A 216 0.51 -6.41 -20.07
N LEU A 217 0.07 -5.22 -20.43
CA LEU A 217 -1.21 -4.66 -20.02
C LEU A 217 -2.39 -5.54 -20.46
N ALA A 218 -2.37 -6.03 -21.72
CA ALA A 218 -3.40 -6.93 -22.22
C ALA A 218 -3.52 -8.23 -21.42
N LYS A 219 -2.39 -8.79 -20.96
CA LYS A 219 -2.37 -9.98 -20.10
C LYS A 219 -2.88 -9.67 -18.69
N ILE A 220 -2.41 -8.58 -18.08
CA ILE A 220 -2.72 -8.22 -16.69
C ILE A 220 -4.21 -7.90 -16.54
N ARG A 221 -4.82 -7.20 -17.49
CA ARG A 221 -6.26 -6.87 -17.45
C ARG A 221 -7.18 -8.09 -17.41
N GLY A 222 -6.71 -9.24 -17.86
CA GLY A 222 -7.47 -10.49 -17.80
C GLY A 222 -7.32 -11.30 -16.51
N LEU A 223 -6.52 -10.82 -15.53
CA LEU A 223 -6.24 -11.57 -14.30
C LEU A 223 -7.42 -11.60 -13.33
N ARG A 224 -8.24 -10.57 -13.32
CA ARG A 224 -9.32 -10.38 -12.34
C ARG A 224 -10.58 -9.84 -13.00
N PRO A 225 -11.76 -9.97 -12.35
CA PRO A 225 -13.02 -9.46 -12.88
C PRO A 225 -13.16 -7.93 -12.83
N TYR A 226 -12.27 -7.23 -12.11
CA TYR A 226 -12.25 -5.78 -12.00
C TYR A 226 -11.16 -5.16 -12.88
N ASP A 227 -11.28 -3.86 -13.14
CA ASP A 227 -10.31 -3.13 -13.94
C ASP A 227 -8.95 -3.04 -13.23
N ILE A 228 -7.88 -3.28 -14.00
CA ILE A 228 -6.50 -3.15 -13.53
C ILE A 228 -5.80 -2.08 -14.36
N HIS A 229 -5.33 -1.03 -13.69
CA HIS A 229 -4.51 0.01 -14.27
C HIS A 229 -3.04 -0.23 -13.96
N LEU A 230 -2.20 -0.22 -14.97
CA LEU A 230 -0.75 -0.40 -14.84
C LEU A 230 -0.03 0.84 -15.32
N GLU A 231 0.90 1.34 -14.51
CA GLU A 231 1.87 2.37 -14.88
C GLU A 231 3.28 1.79 -14.85
N LEU A 232 4.08 2.03 -15.90
CA LEU A 232 5.51 1.78 -15.89
C LEU A 232 6.26 3.11 -15.81
N ILE A 233 7.07 3.24 -14.77
CA ILE A 233 7.92 4.40 -14.50
C ILE A 233 9.39 3.96 -14.68
N LEU A 234 9.93 4.29 -15.85
CA LEU A 234 11.30 3.87 -16.21
C LEU A 234 12.28 5.02 -16.00
N ALA A 235 13.15 4.86 -15.01
CA ALA A 235 14.18 5.84 -14.68
C ALA A 235 15.34 5.19 -13.94
N GLN A 236 16.58 5.62 -14.23
CA GLN A 236 17.82 5.01 -13.71
C GLN A 236 18.11 5.16 -12.21
N THR A 237 17.22 5.72 -11.40
CA THR A 237 17.56 6.18 -10.06
C THR A 237 16.92 5.43 -8.90
N ILE A 238 16.29 4.28 -9.12
CA ILE A 238 15.57 3.54 -8.09
C ILE A 238 16.35 2.28 -7.70
N HIS A 239 17.06 2.33 -6.56
CA HIS A 239 17.91 1.24 -6.12
C HIS A 239 17.31 0.26 -5.11
N ARG A 240 16.17 0.61 -4.49
CA ARG A 240 15.58 -0.26 -3.47
C ARG A 240 14.48 -1.12 -4.05
N ARG A 241 14.54 -2.41 -3.77
CA ARG A 241 13.51 -3.39 -4.13
C ARG A 241 12.44 -3.40 -3.05
N ARG A 242 11.30 -2.78 -3.34
CA ARG A 242 10.19 -2.61 -2.41
C ARG A 242 8.87 -3.00 -3.05
N LEU A 243 8.01 -3.55 -2.22
CA LEU A 243 6.60 -3.72 -2.44
C LEU A 243 5.88 -2.80 -1.47
N ILE A 244 4.96 -1.97 -1.94
CA ILE A 244 4.14 -1.12 -1.08
C ILE A 244 2.70 -1.18 -1.57
N SER A 245 1.78 -1.55 -0.70
CA SER A 245 0.35 -1.41 -0.95
C SER A 245 -0.27 -0.42 0.04
N ASN A 246 -1.59 -0.34 0.09
CA ASN A 246 -2.29 0.50 1.05
C ASN A 246 -1.78 0.28 2.49
N TYR A 247 -1.60 -0.98 2.89
CA TYR A 247 -1.28 -1.35 4.27
C TYR A 247 -0.08 -2.30 4.41
N VAL A 248 0.72 -2.45 3.37
CA VAL A 248 1.86 -3.38 3.36
C VAL A 248 3.14 -2.67 2.93
N ILE A 249 4.25 -3.07 3.55
CA ILE A 249 5.59 -2.87 3.02
C ILE A 249 6.31 -4.22 2.94
N GLY A 250 6.87 -4.53 1.77
CA GLY A 250 7.68 -5.71 1.54
C GLY A 250 9.02 -5.38 0.91
N LYS A 251 9.92 -6.33 0.90
CA LYS A 251 11.19 -6.24 0.18
C LYS A 251 11.61 -7.57 -0.44
N MET A 252 12.51 -7.47 -1.40
CA MET A 252 13.28 -8.57 -1.97
C MET A 252 14.75 -8.19 -1.97
N ASP A 253 15.63 -9.12 -1.65
CA ASP A 253 17.07 -8.82 -1.62
C ASP A 253 17.68 -8.77 -3.03
N HIS A 254 17.34 -9.73 -3.90
CA HIS A 254 17.93 -9.86 -5.24
C HIS A 254 16.97 -9.53 -6.40
N GLY A 255 15.72 -9.16 -6.15
CA GLY A 255 14.78 -8.68 -7.16
C GLY A 255 13.57 -9.57 -7.38
N TYR A 256 12.52 -8.92 -7.93
CA TYR A 256 11.24 -9.56 -8.22
C TYR A 256 11.24 -10.40 -9.52
N ASP A 257 12.31 -10.43 -10.30
CA ASP A 257 12.52 -11.34 -11.44
C ASP A 257 13.02 -12.72 -10.97
N LEU A 258 12.39 -13.25 -9.94
CA LEU A 258 12.81 -14.38 -9.13
C LEU A 258 12.88 -15.71 -9.88
N PHE A 259 11.95 -15.97 -10.78
CA PHE A 259 11.83 -17.24 -11.50
C PHE A 259 12.29 -17.12 -12.95
N HIS A 260 12.80 -18.20 -13.53
CA HIS A 260 12.97 -18.31 -14.97
C HIS A 260 11.65 -18.03 -15.71
N ALA A 261 11.72 -17.45 -16.91
CA ALA A 261 10.53 -17.00 -17.65
C ALA A 261 9.48 -18.09 -17.95
N ARG A 262 9.90 -19.37 -18.01
CA ARG A 262 9.04 -20.52 -18.31
C ARG A 262 9.18 -21.69 -17.32
N LYS A 263 9.84 -21.47 -16.19
CA LYS A 263 10.10 -22.52 -15.20
C LYS A 263 9.67 -22.04 -13.81
N VAL A 264 9.67 -22.97 -12.88
CA VAL A 264 9.35 -22.74 -11.47
C VAL A 264 10.59 -22.73 -10.58
N ASP A 265 11.78 -22.73 -11.18
CA ASP A 265 13.04 -22.73 -10.46
C ASP A 265 13.49 -21.30 -10.18
N VAL A 266 13.95 -21.05 -8.96
CA VAL A 266 14.50 -19.77 -8.50
C VAL A 266 15.87 -19.53 -9.15
N VAL A 267 16.10 -18.31 -9.65
CA VAL A 267 17.34 -17.98 -10.37
C VAL A 267 18.42 -17.36 -9.50
N ASN A 268 18.05 -16.66 -8.44
CA ASN A 268 18.98 -15.89 -7.61
C ASN A 268 19.44 -16.70 -6.39
N LEU A 269 20.70 -16.49 -5.97
CA LEU A 269 21.23 -17.03 -4.71
C LEU A 269 20.73 -16.18 -3.53
N ASP A 270 20.48 -16.83 -2.40
CA ASP A 270 20.26 -16.20 -1.09
C ASP A 270 19.26 -15.01 -1.15
N ASN A 271 18.09 -15.23 -1.76
CA ASN A 271 17.04 -14.22 -1.85
C ASN A 271 16.03 -14.39 -0.71
N GLU A 272 15.61 -13.30 -0.12
CA GLU A 272 14.57 -13.28 0.91
C GLU A 272 13.40 -12.43 0.43
N PHE A 273 12.19 -12.99 0.50
CA PHE A 273 10.95 -12.23 0.33
C PHE A 273 10.34 -11.93 1.69
N GLU A 274 10.20 -10.66 2.00
CA GLU A 274 9.56 -10.19 3.21
C GLU A 274 8.28 -9.43 2.89
N HIS A 275 7.26 -9.62 3.73
CA HIS A 275 5.96 -8.99 3.66
C HIS A 275 5.48 -8.64 5.07
N TYR A 276 5.26 -7.35 5.33
CA TYR A 276 4.84 -6.84 6.62
C TYR A 276 3.63 -5.92 6.46
N GLU A 277 2.55 -6.22 7.15
CA GLU A 277 1.49 -5.25 7.33
C GLU A 277 1.94 -4.12 8.27
N VAL A 278 1.31 -2.97 8.13
CA VAL A 278 1.80 -1.70 8.71
C VAL A 278 1.85 -1.68 10.24
N PHE A 279 1.10 -2.55 10.92
CA PHE A 279 1.13 -2.68 12.38
C PHE A 279 1.81 -3.95 12.87
N SER A 280 2.36 -4.75 11.99
CA SER A 280 3.20 -5.87 12.41
C SER A 280 4.31 -5.35 13.32
N ASN A 281 4.48 -6.05 14.43
CA ASN A 281 5.61 -5.81 15.34
C ASN A 281 5.65 -4.41 16.01
N LEU A 282 4.47 -3.83 16.33
CA LEU A 282 4.37 -2.55 17.03
C LEU A 282 5.10 -2.52 18.40
N ASP A 283 5.30 -3.69 19.02
CA ASP A 283 5.99 -3.83 20.29
C ASP A 283 7.50 -3.65 20.19
N ASN A 284 8.09 -3.75 19.01
CA ASN A 284 9.51 -3.53 18.79
C ASN A 284 9.82 -2.04 18.59
N LEU A 285 10.59 -1.48 19.50
CA LEU A 285 10.99 -0.06 19.55
C LEU A 285 11.76 0.44 18.29
N GLY A 286 12.12 -0.45 17.36
CA GLY A 286 13.02 -0.11 16.25
C GLY A 286 12.38 0.13 14.90
N THR A 287 11.35 -0.59 14.50
CA THR A 287 10.84 -0.53 13.11
C THR A 287 9.33 -0.36 13.08
N LYS A 288 8.89 0.83 12.74
CA LYS A 288 7.49 1.13 12.47
C LYS A 288 7.25 1.02 10.96
N TYR A 289 6.64 -0.06 10.50
CA TYR A 289 6.43 -0.33 9.07
C TYR A 289 5.58 0.74 8.37
N PHE A 290 4.59 1.32 9.06
CA PHE A 290 3.81 2.43 8.50
C PHE A 290 4.68 3.68 8.24
N GLN A 291 5.69 3.97 9.08
CA GLN A 291 6.64 5.08 8.85
C GLN A 291 7.60 4.75 7.71
N ALA A 292 8.10 3.52 7.65
CA ALA A 292 8.98 3.07 6.56
C ALA A 292 8.27 3.15 5.21
N ALA A 293 7.00 2.74 5.13
CA ALA A 293 6.17 2.87 3.95
C ALA A 293 5.95 4.35 3.58
N SER A 294 5.56 5.21 4.55
CA SER A 294 5.37 6.65 4.33
C SER A 294 6.64 7.34 3.82
N ASN A 295 7.79 7.05 4.42
CA ASN A 295 9.07 7.62 4.00
C ASN A 295 9.47 7.18 2.59
N THR A 296 9.14 5.94 2.22
CA THR A 296 9.41 5.45 0.86
C THR A 296 8.50 6.13 -0.15
N LEU A 297 7.20 6.24 0.15
CA LEU A 297 6.23 6.89 -0.71
C LEU A 297 6.58 8.36 -0.94
N GLY A 298 6.88 9.15 0.09
CA GLY A 298 7.25 10.55 -0.07
C GLY A 298 8.47 10.77 -0.97
N LYS A 299 9.44 9.82 -0.96
CA LYS A 299 10.56 9.82 -1.91
C LYS A 299 10.12 9.50 -3.33
N LEU A 300 9.20 8.57 -3.50
CA LEU A 300 8.66 8.21 -4.82
C LEU A 300 7.79 9.32 -5.40
N GLU A 301 6.94 9.97 -4.61
CA GLU A 301 6.14 11.14 -4.99
C GLU A 301 7.02 12.27 -5.54
N THR A 302 8.08 12.62 -4.81
CA THR A 302 9.05 13.64 -5.26
C THR A 302 9.71 13.26 -6.60
N LYS A 303 10.06 11.99 -6.77
CA LYS A 303 10.63 11.49 -8.04
C LYS A 303 9.62 11.51 -9.16
N CYS A 304 8.37 11.12 -8.89
CA CYS A 304 7.28 11.15 -9.86
C CYS A 304 7.00 12.56 -10.34
N ALA A 305 6.93 13.54 -9.43
CA ALA A 305 6.73 14.94 -9.78
C ALA A 305 7.84 15.46 -10.71
N THR A 306 9.10 15.18 -10.38
CA THR A 306 10.26 15.55 -11.20
C THR A 306 10.23 14.89 -12.58
N LEU A 307 9.94 13.59 -12.62
CA LEU A 307 9.89 12.81 -13.86
C LEU A 307 8.72 13.25 -14.75
N SER A 308 7.54 13.44 -14.17
CA SER A 308 6.35 13.93 -14.86
C SER A 308 6.59 15.29 -15.50
N ALA A 309 7.20 16.24 -14.77
CA ALA A 309 7.55 17.55 -15.31
C ALA A 309 8.54 17.42 -16.49
N PHE A 310 9.55 16.55 -16.37
CA PHE A 310 10.52 16.33 -17.43
C PHE A 310 9.85 15.73 -18.68
N VAL A 311 9.06 14.65 -18.54
CA VAL A 311 8.42 13.97 -19.67
C VAL A 311 7.33 14.85 -20.30
N LYS A 312 6.66 15.67 -19.51
CA LYS A 312 5.72 16.68 -20.05
C LYS A 312 6.40 17.69 -20.97
N ALA A 313 7.60 18.13 -20.63
CA ALA A 313 8.36 19.11 -21.40
C ALA A 313 9.09 18.52 -22.61
N ASN A 314 9.60 17.28 -22.51
CA ASN A 314 10.55 16.71 -23.47
C ASN A 314 10.02 15.45 -24.19
N GLY A 315 8.90 14.90 -23.77
CA GLY A 315 8.48 13.55 -24.14
C GLY A 315 9.28 12.45 -23.40
N ASN A 316 9.02 11.19 -23.73
CA ASN A 316 9.84 10.08 -23.29
C ASN A 316 11.23 10.18 -23.93
N THR A 317 12.26 9.82 -23.17
CA THR A 317 13.65 9.75 -23.63
C THR A 317 14.24 8.39 -23.26
N ALA A 318 15.42 8.02 -23.81
CA ALA A 318 16.09 6.76 -23.51
C ALA A 318 16.35 6.53 -22.00
N GLU A 319 16.37 7.59 -21.18
CA GLU A 319 16.67 7.49 -19.75
C GLU A 319 15.44 7.67 -18.86
N ARG A 320 14.32 8.15 -19.42
CA ARG A 320 13.13 8.57 -18.67
C ARG A 320 11.88 8.35 -19.50
N MET A 321 11.09 7.34 -19.14
CA MET A 321 9.85 7.02 -19.83
C MET A 321 8.71 6.81 -18.84
N LEU A 322 7.52 7.22 -19.24
CA LEU A 322 6.27 7.00 -18.53
C LEU A 322 5.26 6.34 -19.46
N PHE A 323 4.67 5.23 -19.01
CA PHE A 323 3.59 4.54 -19.71
C PHE A 323 2.40 4.34 -18.75
N GLY A 324 1.19 4.48 -19.27
CA GLY A 324 -0.03 4.32 -18.49
C GLY A 324 -0.43 5.52 -17.63
N CYS A 325 0.40 6.56 -17.54
CA CYS A 325 0.10 7.77 -16.77
C CYS A 325 -1.06 8.60 -17.37
N ASN A 326 -1.53 9.60 -16.65
CA ASN A 326 -2.52 10.55 -17.11
C ASN A 326 -2.06 11.30 -18.38
N LYS A 327 -3.00 11.94 -19.08
CA LYS A 327 -2.70 12.70 -20.31
C LYS A 327 -1.71 13.85 -20.07
N ASP A 328 -1.74 14.44 -18.90
CA ASP A 328 -0.82 15.50 -18.45
C ASP A 328 0.51 14.97 -17.90
N LYS A 329 0.76 13.67 -18.04
CA LYS A 329 1.95 12.95 -17.57
C LYS A 329 2.06 12.80 -16.06
N THR A 330 1.03 13.11 -15.28
CA THR A 330 0.99 12.79 -13.84
C THR A 330 0.74 11.29 -13.63
N ILE A 331 1.28 10.75 -12.56
CA ILE A 331 1.05 9.37 -12.14
C ILE A 331 -0.37 9.27 -11.57
N LYS A 332 -1.08 8.19 -11.90
CA LYS A 332 -2.48 7.96 -11.49
C LYS A 332 -2.58 7.19 -10.17
N ASN A 333 -1.56 6.41 -9.82
CA ASN A 333 -1.59 5.53 -8.64
C ASN A 333 -1.94 6.29 -7.36
N ARG A 334 -2.98 5.86 -6.64
CA ARG A 334 -3.53 6.51 -5.44
C ARG A 334 -2.51 6.69 -4.31
N LEU A 335 -1.52 5.80 -4.22
CA LEU A 335 -0.49 5.89 -3.19
C LEU A 335 0.54 7.02 -3.44
N LEU A 336 0.51 7.62 -4.63
CA LEU A 336 1.46 8.66 -5.09
C LEU A 336 0.79 10.01 -5.39
N ASN A 337 -0.46 10.18 -4.95
CA ASN A 337 -1.25 11.41 -5.14
C ASN A 337 -1.72 11.99 -3.79
#